data_40cd535dc2b4fffffdf64e6677462340
#
_entry.id   40cd535dc2b4fffffdf64e6677462340
#
_cell.length_a   1.000
_cell.length_b   1.000
_cell.length_c   1.000
_cell.angle_alpha   90.00
_cell.angle_beta   90.00
_cell.angle_gamma   90.00
#
_symmetry.space_group_name_H-M   'P 1'
#
loop_
_entity.id
_entity.type
_entity.pdbx_description
1 polymer ?
#
loop_
_entity_poly.entity_id
_entity_poly.type
_entity_poly.pdbx_seq_one_letter_code
_entity_poly.pdbx_strand_id
1 'polypeptide(L)'
;MASAVRVLKKEELCRPELAGKSAFHREWMKEYDSALLRFIQEEDAEGFEPVFIGWFHVEDTDEQIPRYLKKRREDKVELIFQRLLYPEYLSGEDRTLLEKYLREHMPYGSRAKEHTVVFDMLCDPSTEYGTDIAYMKILEKAGCLTKETISLLMEQMEEAAAEITAFLLKKQAELTKGNDYFSEFEL
;
A
#
# COMPACT_ATOMS: atom_id res chain seq x y z
N MET A 1 -13.01 -16.59 6.17
CA MET A 1 -13.04 -16.01 4.81
C MET A 1 -11.83 -15.12 4.48
N ALA A 2 -11.17 -14.49 5.45
CA ALA A 2 -9.88 -13.80 5.25
C ALA A 2 -8.78 -14.69 4.62
N SER A 3 -8.89 -16.01 4.78
CA SER A 3 -7.96 -16.98 4.19
C SER A 3 -7.92 -17.00 2.65
N ALA A 4 -9.01 -16.66 1.97
CA ALA A 4 -9.05 -16.78 0.51
C ALA A 4 -8.19 -15.72 -0.20
N VAL A 5 -8.09 -14.52 0.38
CA VAL A 5 -7.29 -13.43 -0.19
C VAL A 5 -5.80 -13.65 0.05
N ARG A 6 -5.42 -14.28 1.18
CA ARG A 6 -4.03 -14.63 1.51
C ARG A 6 -3.40 -15.71 0.62
N VAL A 7 -4.21 -16.50 -0.06
CA VAL A 7 -3.72 -17.63 -0.88
C VAL A 7 -3.26 -17.19 -2.27
N LEU A 8 -3.64 -15.99 -2.70
CA LEU A 8 -3.30 -15.49 -4.02
C LEU A 8 -1.90 -14.90 -4.01
N LYS A 9 -0.93 -15.70 -4.40
CA LYS A 9 0.45 -15.24 -4.58
C LYS A 9 0.54 -14.33 -5.80
N LYS A 10 1.47 -13.36 -5.76
CA LYS A 10 1.87 -12.48 -6.87
C LYS A 10 1.95 -13.24 -8.21
N GLU A 11 2.50 -14.47 -8.17
CA GLU A 11 2.63 -15.36 -9.32
C GLU A 11 1.30 -15.78 -9.95
N GLU A 12 0.21 -15.84 -9.18
CA GLU A 12 -1.12 -16.23 -9.70
C GLU A 12 -1.86 -15.05 -10.32
N LEU A 13 -1.66 -13.85 -9.79
CA LEU A 13 -2.16 -12.61 -10.40
C LEU A 13 -1.42 -12.26 -11.70
N CYS A 14 -0.14 -12.67 -11.80
CA CYS A 14 0.76 -12.35 -12.90
C CYS A 14 0.85 -13.42 -13.99
N ARG A 15 0.06 -14.50 -13.94
CA ARG A 15 0.11 -15.54 -14.99
C ARG A 15 -0.34 -14.96 -16.34
N PRO A 16 0.58 -14.76 -17.29
CA PRO A 16 0.23 -14.21 -18.61
C PRO A 16 -0.76 -15.10 -19.37
N GLU A 17 -0.81 -16.37 -19.02
CA GLU A 17 -1.70 -17.39 -19.57
C GLU A 17 -3.16 -17.17 -19.16
N LEU A 18 -3.39 -16.53 -18.00
CA LEU A 18 -4.69 -16.17 -17.48
C LEU A 18 -5.08 -14.74 -17.87
N ALA A 19 -4.10 -13.93 -18.32
CA ALA A 19 -4.32 -12.55 -18.68
C ALA A 19 -5.28 -12.41 -19.86
N GLY A 20 -6.53 -12.20 -19.57
CA GLY A 20 -7.43 -11.46 -20.43
C GLY A 20 -8.19 -12.22 -21.51
N LYS A 21 -8.11 -13.54 -21.60
CA LYS A 21 -8.71 -14.25 -22.73
C LYS A 21 -9.99 -15.05 -22.45
N SER A 22 -10.40 -15.23 -21.19
CA SER A 22 -11.63 -15.96 -20.90
C SER A 22 -12.61 -15.16 -20.05
N ALA A 23 -13.91 -15.35 -20.28
CA ALA A 23 -14.97 -14.81 -19.43
C ALA A 23 -14.79 -15.26 -17.95
N PHE A 24 -14.32 -16.49 -17.75
CA PHE A 24 -14.02 -17.06 -16.43
C PHE A 24 -12.96 -16.24 -15.67
N HIS A 25 -11.88 -15.81 -16.32
CA HIS A 25 -10.86 -14.99 -15.69
C HIS A 25 -11.41 -13.63 -15.22
N ARG A 26 -12.28 -13.02 -16.02
CA ARG A 26 -12.92 -11.75 -15.65
C ARG A 26 -13.84 -11.88 -14.44
N GLU A 27 -14.64 -12.94 -14.38
CA GLU A 27 -15.52 -13.22 -13.24
C GLU A 27 -14.71 -13.48 -11.98
N TRP A 28 -13.67 -14.32 -12.08
CA TRP A 28 -12.76 -14.59 -10.99
C TRP A 28 -12.08 -13.32 -10.46
N MET A 29 -11.63 -12.42 -11.35
CA MET A 29 -11.03 -11.14 -10.94
C MET A 29 -12.03 -10.24 -10.21
N LYS A 30 -13.30 -10.24 -10.61
CA LYS A 30 -14.35 -9.50 -9.89
C LYS A 30 -14.61 -10.07 -8.49
N GLU A 31 -14.62 -11.38 -8.36
CA GLU A 31 -14.76 -12.04 -7.06
C GLU A 31 -13.56 -11.74 -6.16
N TYR A 32 -12.35 -11.76 -6.74
CA TYR A 32 -11.13 -11.38 -6.04
C TYR A 32 -11.19 -9.91 -5.57
N ASP A 33 -11.53 -8.98 -6.45
CA ASP A 33 -11.65 -7.55 -6.11
C ASP A 33 -12.68 -7.34 -5.00
N SER A 34 -13.83 -8.00 -5.08
CA SER A 34 -14.86 -7.94 -4.04
C SER A 34 -14.36 -8.48 -2.68
N ALA A 35 -13.55 -9.55 -2.70
CA ALA A 35 -12.96 -10.12 -1.49
C ALA A 35 -11.87 -9.20 -0.93
N LEU A 36 -11.02 -8.62 -1.78
CA LEU A 36 -9.99 -7.66 -1.40
C LEU A 36 -10.62 -6.41 -0.76
N LEU A 37 -11.62 -5.81 -1.41
CA LEU A 37 -12.31 -4.62 -0.88
C LEU A 37 -12.95 -4.90 0.48
N ARG A 38 -13.54 -6.07 0.69
CA ARG A 38 -14.07 -6.48 1.98
C ARG A 38 -12.95 -6.58 3.02
N PHE A 39 -11.84 -7.23 2.67
CA PHE A 39 -10.69 -7.40 3.55
C PHE A 39 -10.09 -6.07 4.00
N ILE A 40 -9.94 -5.08 3.10
CA ILE A 40 -9.40 -3.76 3.48
C ILE A 40 -10.37 -2.95 4.35
N GLN A 41 -11.68 -3.21 4.25
CA GLN A 41 -12.71 -2.55 5.07
C GLN A 41 -12.91 -3.20 6.45
N GLU A 42 -12.45 -4.44 6.63
CA GLU A 42 -12.50 -5.12 7.93
C GLU A 42 -11.63 -4.37 8.96
N GLU A 43 -12.06 -4.36 10.21
CA GLU A 43 -11.25 -3.83 11.31
C GLU A 43 -9.92 -4.60 11.43
N ASP A 44 -8.84 -3.93 11.77
CA ASP A 44 -7.52 -4.56 11.83
C ASP A 44 -7.43 -5.63 12.93
N ALA A 45 -8.22 -5.52 13.99
CA ALA A 45 -8.30 -6.51 15.06
C ALA A 45 -9.16 -7.75 14.71
N GLU A 46 -9.91 -7.70 13.59
CA GLU A 46 -10.79 -8.81 13.21
C GLU A 46 -9.99 -10.09 12.93
N GLY A 47 -10.44 -11.18 13.54
CA GLY A 47 -9.80 -12.50 13.41
C GLY A 47 -8.53 -12.65 14.26
N PHE A 48 -8.27 -11.75 15.22
CA PHE A 48 -7.21 -11.98 16.19
C PHE A 48 -7.59 -13.14 17.11
N GLU A 49 -6.70 -14.13 17.17
CA GLU A 49 -6.79 -15.25 18.10
C GLU A 49 -5.50 -15.30 18.90
N PRO A 50 -5.55 -15.22 20.25
CA PRO A 50 -4.36 -15.33 21.09
C PRO A 50 -3.65 -16.67 20.87
N VAL A 51 -2.34 -16.65 20.72
CA VAL A 51 -1.51 -17.85 20.62
C VAL A 51 -1.15 -18.31 22.00
N PHE A 52 -1.50 -19.55 22.34
CA PHE A 52 -1.14 -20.20 23.58
C PHE A 52 0.10 -21.06 23.39
N ILE A 53 1.18 -20.76 24.13
CA ILE A 53 2.40 -21.56 24.12
C ILE A 53 2.39 -22.48 25.36
N GLY A 54 1.97 -23.71 25.18
CA GLY A 54 1.93 -24.73 26.24
C GLY A 54 0.77 -24.54 27.23
N TRP A 55 0.68 -25.45 28.21
CA TRP A 55 -0.44 -25.50 29.16
C TRP A 55 -0.47 -24.37 30.19
N PHE A 56 0.60 -23.60 30.33
CA PHE A 56 0.76 -22.60 31.41
C PHE A 56 1.34 -21.26 30.99
N HIS A 57 1.67 -21.04 29.71
CA HIS A 57 2.17 -19.76 29.23
C HIS A 57 1.25 -19.26 28.11
N VAL A 58 0.52 -18.21 28.43
CA VAL A 58 -0.05 -17.31 27.43
C VAL A 58 1.10 -16.36 27.09
N GLU A 59 1.54 -16.32 25.85
CA GLU A 59 2.37 -15.21 25.38
C GLU A 59 1.62 -13.91 25.70
N ASP A 60 2.32 -12.89 26.17
CA ASP A 60 1.69 -11.65 26.59
C ASP A 60 0.80 -11.11 25.46
N THR A 61 -0.51 -11.07 25.70
CA THR A 61 -1.48 -10.58 24.71
C THR A 61 -1.21 -9.12 24.33
N ASP A 62 -0.61 -8.35 25.25
CA ASP A 62 -0.23 -6.96 25.02
C ASP A 62 0.88 -6.82 23.96
N GLU A 63 1.69 -7.85 23.76
CA GLU A 63 2.68 -7.90 22.67
C GLU A 63 2.12 -8.53 21.39
N GLN A 64 1.21 -9.51 21.50
CA GLN A 64 0.65 -10.19 20.34
C GLN A 64 -0.26 -9.28 19.52
N ILE A 65 -1.10 -8.47 20.18
CA ILE A 65 -2.05 -7.59 19.50
C ILE A 65 -1.34 -6.58 18.58
N PRO A 66 -0.36 -5.79 19.04
CA PRO A 66 0.34 -4.84 18.16
C PRO A 66 1.01 -5.52 16.96
N ARG A 67 1.62 -6.69 17.17
CA ARG A 67 2.26 -7.48 16.10
C ARG A 67 1.22 -7.96 15.07
N TYR A 68 0.08 -8.43 15.52
CA TYR A 68 -1.02 -8.85 14.65
C TYR A 68 -1.57 -7.68 13.84
N LEU A 69 -1.84 -6.55 14.48
CA LEU A 69 -2.36 -5.34 13.83
C LEU A 69 -1.37 -4.83 12.76
N LYS A 70 -0.08 -4.77 13.10
CA LYS A 70 0.96 -4.38 12.16
C LYS A 70 0.96 -5.29 10.95
N LYS A 71 1.04 -6.62 11.17
CA LYS A 71 1.07 -7.60 10.08
C LYS A 71 -0.18 -7.54 9.21
N ARG A 72 -1.36 -7.35 9.81
CA ARG A 72 -2.61 -7.26 9.05
C ARG A 72 -2.66 -6.01 8.16
N ARG A 73 -2.15 -4.88 8.64
CA ARG A 73 -2.02 -3.65 7.84
C ARG A 73 -1.03 -3.81 6.71
N GLU A 74 0.11 -4.43 6.96
CA GLU A 74 1.09 -4.77 5.92
C GLU A 74 0.48 -5.69 4.86
N ASP A 75 -0.24 -6.74 5.26
CA ASP A 75 -0.93 -7.65 4.33
C ASP A 75 -1.94 -6.90 3.44
N LYS A 76 -2.70 -5.94 4.01
CA LYS A 76 -3.63 -5.11 3.23
C LYS A 76 -2.91 -4.27 2.19
N VAL A 77 -1.83 -3.58 2.57
CA VAL A 77 -1.03 -2.73 1.68
C VAL A 77 -0.36 -3.56 0.58
N GLU A 78 0.21 -4.71 0.93
CA GLU A 78 0.81 -5.63 -0.04
C GLU A 78 -0.19 -6.05 -1.12
N LEU A 79 -1.38 -6.49 -0.72
CA LEU A 79 -2.42 -6.89 -1.67
C LEU A 79 -2.92 -5.73 -2.53
N ILE A 80 -3.01 -4.53 -1.98
CA ILE A 80 -3.36 -3.32 -2.73
C ILE A 80 -2.28 -3.02 -3.78
N PHE A 81 -1.01 -3.01 -3.39
CA PHE A 81 0.09 -2.80 -4.33
C PHE A 81 0.08 -3.83 -5.46
N GLN A 82 -0.04 -5.11 -5.13
CA GLN A 82 -0.13 -6.17 -6.13
C GLN A 82 -1.30 -5.96 -7.09
N ARG A 83 -2.47 -5.59 -6.57
CA ARG A 83 -3.65 -5.36 -7.41
C ARG A 83 -3.52 -4.12 -8.29
N LEU A 84 -2.87 -3.07 -7.82
CA LEU A 84 -2.62 -1.85 -8.61
C LEU A 84 -1.48 -2.01 -9.63
N LEU A 85 -0.52 -2.93 -9.39
CA LEU A 85 0.47 -3.33 -10.39
C LEU A 85 -0.15 -4.07 -11.57
N TYR A 86 -1.18 -4.88 -11.31
CA TYR A 86 -1.87 -5.70 -12.31
C TYR A 86 -3.36 -5.32 -12.37
N PRO A 87 -3.68 -4.14 -12.95
CA PRO A 87 -5.02 -3.53 -12.86
C PRO A 87 -6.02 -4.07 -13.90
N GLU A 88 -5.75 -5.19 -14.56
CA GLU A 88 -6.66 -5.77 -15.56
C GLU A 88 -8.04 -6.00 -14.94
N TYR A 89 -9.07 -5.53 -15.63
CA TYR A 89 -10.49 -5.58 -15.24
C TYR A 89 -10.85 -4.86 -13.92
N LEU A 90 -9.91 -4.17 -13.27
CA LEU A 90 -10.20 -3.37 -12.09
C LEU A 90 -11.10 -2.19 -12.48
N SER A 91 -12.24 -2.06 -11.80
CA SER A 91 -13.14 -0.94 -12.04
C SER A 91 -12.51 0.39 -11.56
N GLY A 92 -12.96 1.52 -12.12
CA GLY A 92 -12.49 2.83 -11.66
C GLY A 92 -12.89 3.12 -10.21
N GLU A 93 -14.04 2.63 -9.77
CA GLU A 93 -14.54 2.78 -8.40
C GLU A 93 -13.67 1.99 -7.43
N ASP A 94 -13.41 0.70 -7.72
CA ASP A 94 -12.58 -0.16 -6.89
C ASP A 94 -11.14 0.38 -6.80
N ARG A 95 -10.58 0.83 -7.93
CA ARG A 95 -9.28 1.50 -7.96
C ARG A 95 -9.25 2.69 -7.00
N THR A 96 -10.27 3.54 -7.03
CA THR A 96 -10.35 4.72 -6.18
C THR A 96 -10.37 4.35 -4.69
N LEU A 97 -11.03 3.25 -4.33
CA LEU A 97 -11.05 2.75 -2.96
C LEU A 97 -9.67 2.23 -2.52
N LEU A 98 -8.96 1.48 -3.38
CA LEU A 98 -7.60 1.01 -3.10
C LEU A 98 -6.63 2.18 -2.95
N GLU A 99 -6.67 3.16 -3.86
CA GLU A 99 -5.83 4.35 -3.80
C GLU A 99 -6.15 5.22 -2.57
N LYS A 100 -7.42 5.30 -2.17
CA LYS A 100 -7.83 5.98 -0.94
C LYS A 100 -7.20 5.33 0.29
N TYR A 101 -7.22 4.00 0.38
CA TYR A 101 -6.58 3.29 1.49
C TYR A 101 -5.09 3.64 1.60
N LEU A 102 -4.35 3.65 0.48
CA LEU A 102 -2.94 4.04 0.49
C LEU A 102 -2.74 5.47 1.01
N ARG A 103 -3.57 6.43 0.58
CA ARG A 103 -3.48 7.82 1.06
C ARG A 103 -3.73 7.94 2.56
N GLU A 104 -4.72 7.22 3.08
CA GLU A 104 -5.10 7.27 4.49
C GLU A 104 -4.04 6.66 5.41
N HIS A 105 -3.16 5.79 4.86
CA HIS A 105 -2.10 5.10 5.58
C HIS A 105 -0.69 5.62 5.25
N MET A 106 -0.60 6.74 4.52
CA MET A 106 0.63 7.52 4.37
C MET A 106 0.72 8.60 5.45
N PRO A 107 1.94 9.00 5.87
CA PRO A 107 2.09 10.12 6.79
C PRO A 107 1.53 11.38 6.16
N TYR A 108 0.64 12.05 6.89
CA TYR A 108 0.09 13.33 6.47
C TYR A 108 0.03 14.30 7.66
N GLY A 109 0.87 15.32 7.63
CA GLY A 109 0.92 16.35 8.67
C GLY A 109 1.18 15.78 10.07
N SER A 110 0.58 16.37 11.10
CA SER A 110 0.74 15.98 12.51
C SER A 110 0.12 14.63 12.90
N ARG A 111 -0.60 13.97 12.00
CA ARG A 111 -1.22 12.66 12.24
C ARG A 111 -0.30 11.47 11.94
N ALA A 112 0.97 11.72 11.67
CA ALA A 112 1.90 10.77 11.07
C ALA A 112 2.18 9.50 11.89
N LYS A 113 1.90 9.45 13.19
CA LYS A 113 2.43 8.36 14.04
C LYS A 113 1.59 7.09 14.11
N GLU A 114 0.29 7.14 13.81
CA GLU A 114 -0.60 6.00 14.05
C GLU A 114 -0.96 5.19 12.79
N HIS A 115 -0.73 5.74 11.59
CA HIS A 115 -1.13 5.13 10.33
C HIS A 115 -0.06 5.25 9.25
N THR A 116 1.18 4.88 9.58
CA THR A 116 2.33 5.02 8.67
C THR A 116 2.72 3.73 7.94
N VAL A 117 1.87 2.73 7.92
CA VAL A 117 2.23 1.39 7.42
C VAL A 117 2.76 1.42 5.98
N VAL A 118 2.19 2.23 5.09
CA VAL A 118 2.69 2.35 3.70
C VAL A 118 4.09 2.94 3.69
N PHE A 119 4.31 3.99 4.48
CA PHE A 119 5.61 4.65 4.59
C PHE A 119 6.67 3.71 5.18
N ASP A 120 6.33 3.01 6.26
CA ASP A 120 7.23 2.06 6.92
C ASP A 120 7.65 0.94 5.96
N MET A 121 6.71 0.42 5.15
CA MET A 121 7.01 -0.59 4.13
C MET A 121 7.91 -0.07 3.01
N LEU A 122 7.80 1.21 2.63
CA LEU A 122 8.66 1.83 1.63
C LEU A 122 10.08 2.07 2.16
N CYS A 123 10.22 2.37 3.46
CA CYS A 123 11.50 2.61 4.10
C CYS A 123 12.18 1.33 4.61
N ASP A 124 11.49 0.18 4.56
CA ASP A 124 12.06 -1.11 4.96
C ASP A 124 12.98 -1.67 3.84
N PRO A 125 14.31 -1.69 4.04
CA PRO A 125 15.25 -2.14 3.03
C PRO A 125 15.15 -3.64 2.73
N SER A 126 14.44 -4.41 3.56
CA SER A 126 14.22 -5.85 3.34
C SER A 126 13.10 -6.13 2.32
N THR A 127 12.39 -5.11 1.86
CA THR A 127 11.27 -5.22 0.93
C THR A 127 11.59 -4.61 -0.44
N GLU A 128 10.84 -5.01 -1.47
CA GLU A 128 10.95 -4.42 -2.81
C GLU A 128 10.22 -3.07 -2.96
N TYR A 129 9.38 -2.69 -1.99
CA TYR A 129 8.49 -1.54 -2.13
C TYR A 129 9.22 -0.20 -2.25
N GLY A 130 10.34 -0.05 -1.56
CA GLY A 130 11.19 1.14 -1.64
C GLY A 130 12.24 1.10 -2.74
N THR A 131 12.41 -0.02 -3.44
CA THR A 131 13.48 -0.21 -4.44
C THR A 131 12.98 -0.30 -5.88
N ASP A 132 11.71 -0.64 -6.10
CA ASP A 132 11.10 -0.71 -7.43
C ASP A 132 10.28 0.55 -7.74
N ILE A 133 10.64 1.24 -8.81
CA ILE A 133 9.98 2.46 -9.32
C ILE A 133 8.48 2.26 -9.60
N ALA A 134 8.04 1.03 -9.83
CA ALA A 134 6.64 0.73 -10.10
C ALA A 134 5.74 1.11 -8.92
N TYR A 135 6.19 0.89 -7.69
CA TYR A 135 5.45 1.28 -6.48
C TYR A 135 5.38 2.81 -6.32
N MET A 136 6.48 3.51 -6.63
CA MET A 136 6.49 4.99 -6.61
C MET A 136 5.49 5.58 -7.61
N LYS A 137 5.34 4.97 -8.79
CA LYS A 137 4.34 5.38 -9.79
C LYS A 137 2.91 5.09 -9.35
N ILE A 138 2.68 4.03 -8.58
CA ILE A 138 1.38 3.76 -7.95
C ILE A 138 1.06 4.86 -6.94
N LEU A 139 1.99 5.18 -6.06
CA LEU A 139 1.83 6.22 -5.05
C LEU A 139 1.61 7.60 -5.65
N GLU A 140 2.29 7.92 -6.75
CA GLU A 140 2.05 9.14 -7.52
C GLU A 140 0.61 9.21 -8.02
N LYS A 141 0.14 8.16 -8.70
CA LYS A 141 -1.24 8.07 -9.22
C LYS A 141 -2.28 8.11 -8.11
N ALA A 142 -1.98 7.50 -6.99
CA ALA A 142 -2.82 7.53 -5.80
C ALA A 142 -2.84 8.90 -5.10
N GLY A 143 -1.98 9.85 -5.47
CA GLY A 143 -1.88 11.16 -4.83
C GLY A 143 -1.21 11.11 -3.44
N CYS A 144 -0.38 10.09 -3.19
CA CYS A 144 0.33 9.92 -1.93
C CYS A 144 1.61 10.75 -1.84
N LEU A 145 2.17 11.18 -2.98
CA LEU A 145 3.43 11.91 -3.05
C LEU A 145 3.20 13.43 -2.93
N THR A 146 3.04 13.90 -1.70
CA THR A 146 3.04 15.33 -1.37
C THR A 146 4.46 15.85 -1.15
N LYS A 147 4.64 17.16 -1.04
CA LYS A 147 5.96 17.75 -0.71
C LYS A 147 6.52 17.19 0.60
N GLU A 148 5.66 17.07 1.60
CA GLU A 148 6.01 16.55 2.92
C GLU A 148 6.40 15.08 2.85
N THR A 149 5.58 14.24 2.20
CA THR A 149 5.88 12.80 2.08
C THR A 149 7.14 12.53 1.27
N ILE A 150 7.39 13.31 0.20
CA ILE A 150 8.63 13.19 -0.59
C ILE A 150 9.84 13.55 0.27
N SER A 151 9.79 14.64 1.04
CA SER A 151 10.89 15.05 1.91
C SER A 151 11.19 13.99 2.97
N LEU A 152 10.15 13.42 3.60
CA LEU A 152 10.29 12.34 4.57
C LEU A 152 10.88 11.07 3.96
N LEU A 153 10.41 10.68 2.76
CA LEU A 153 10.96 9.51 2.05
C LEU A 153 12.44 9.70 1.74
N MET A 154 12.83 10.88 1.24
CA MET A 154 14.23 11.19 0.94
C MET A 154 15.12 11.23 2.19
N GLU A 155 14.57 11.56 3.35
CA GLU A 155 15.29 11.56 4.63
C GLU A 155 15.45 10.15 5.21
N GLN A 156 14.43 9.30 5.07
CA GLN A 156 14.37 7.99 5.74
C GLN A 156 14.89 6.83 4.88
N MET A 157 14.86 6.95 3.55
CA MET A 157 15.35 5.93 2.64
C MET A 157 16.86 6.06 2.48
N GLU A 158 17.63 5.46 3.38
CA GLU A 158 19.10 5.56 3.45
C GLU A 158 19.81 5.08 2.19
N GLU A 159 19.27 4.10 1.48
CA GLU A 159 19.86 3.47 0.29
C GLU A 159 18.89 3.43 -0.90
N ALA A 160 18.11 4.50 -1.10
CA ALA A 160 17.21 4.54 -2.25
C ALA A 160 17.98 4.39 -3.56
N ALA A 161 17.49 3.52 -4.44
CA ALA A 161 18.06 3.39 -5.78
C ALA A 161 18.11 4.75 -6.48
N ALA A 162 19.17 5.01 -7.25
CA ALA A 162 19.36 6.30 -7.93
C ALA A 162 18.16 6.69 -8.81
N GLU A 163 17.46 5.71 -9.38
CA GLU A 163 16.24 5.91 -10.17
C GLU A 163 15.09 6.47 -9.31
N ILE A 164 14.90 5.95 -8.10
CA ILE A 164 13.86 6.40 -7.17
C ILE A 164 14.18 7.81 -6.68
N THR A 165 15.43 8.06 -6.29
CA THR A 165 15.88 9.38 -5.87
C THR A 165 15.64 10.42 -6.97
N ALA A 166 16.02 10.10 -8.23
CA ALA A 166 15.80 10.97 -9.37
C ALA A 166 14.29 11.22 -9.63
N PHE A 167 13.46 10.19 -9.48
CA PHE A 167 12.01 10.30 -9.62
C PHE A 167 11.41 11.23 -8.55
N LEU A 168 11.78 11.04 -7.28
CA LEU A 168 11.28 11.84 -6.17
C LEU A 168 11.72 13.31 -6.27
N LEU A 169 12.98 13.57 -6.65
CA LEU A 169 13.48 14.92 -6.90
C LEU A 169 12.73 15.62 -8.05
N LYS A 170 12.51 14.92 -9.15
CA LYS A 170 11.72 15.43 -10.27
C LYS A 170 10.31 15.80 -9.81
N LYS A 171 9.67 14.91 -9.05
CA LYS A 171 8.31 15.14 -8.54
C LYS A 171 8.23 16.31 -7.58
N GLN A 172 9.21 16.45 -6.70
CA GLN A 172 9.33 17.59 -5.80
C GLN A 172 9.45 18.93 -6.56
N ALA A 173 10.24 18.94 -7.62
CA ALA A 173 10.40 20.13 -8.48
C ALA A 173 9.09 20.50 -9.21
N GLU A 174 8.33 19.50 -9.69
CA GLU A 174 7.01 19.73 -10.33
C GLU A 174 6.02 20.35 -9.35
N LEU A 175 5.93 19.81 -8.12
CA LEU A 175 5.05 20.33 -7.07
C LEU A 175 5.44 21.74 -6.59
N THR A 176 6.71 22.11 -6.70
CA THR A 176 7.20 23.44 -6.33
C THR A 176 6.83 24.46 -7.39
N LYS A 177 7.03 24.16 -8.67
CA LYS A 177 6.67 25.05 -9.78
C LYS A 177 5.18 25.33 -9.86
N GLY A 178 4.31 24.37 -9.54
CA GLY A 178 2.87 24.58 -9.54
C GLY A 178 2.37 25.60 -8.52
N ASN A 179 3.09 25.82 -7.42
CA ASN A 179 2.72 26.81 -6.41
C ASN A 179 3.15 28.24 -6.78
N ASP A 180 4.21 28.42 -7.55
CA ASP A 180 4.69 29.75 -7.92
C ASP A 180 3.73 30.46 -8.91
N TYR A 181 3.00 29.70 -9.73
CA TYR A 181 2.02 30.25 -10.68
C TYR A 181 0.79 30.89 -10.00
N PHE A 182 0.44 30.46 -8.79
CA PHE A 182 -0.70 31.05 -8.07
C PHE A 182 -0.31 32.24 -7.17
N SER A 183 0.96 32.39 -6.81
CA SER A 183 1.43 33.53 -6.01
C SER A 183 1.57 34.81 -6.80
N GLU A 184 1.61 34.77 -8.13
CA GLU A 184 1.69 35.98 -8.99
C GLU A 184 0.31 36.62 -9.27
N PHE A 185 -0.79 36.04 -8.84
CA PHE A 185 -2.15 36.54 -9.07
C PHE A 185 -2.84 37.15 -7.84
N GLU A 186 -2.17 37.21 -6.69
CA GLU A 186 -2.64 37.95 -5.51
C GLU A 186 -1.94 39.35 -5.47
N LEU A 187 -2.45 40.27 -6.29
CA LEU A 187 -2.26 41.72 -6.15
C LEU A 187 -3.61 42.42 -6.17
#